data_526ed3396be08efec772d3979b658fec
#
_entry.id   526ed3396be08efec772d3979b658fec
#
_cell.length_a   1.000
_cell.length_b   1.000
_cell.length_c   1.000
_cell.angle_alpha   90.00
_cell.angle_beta   90.00
_cell.angle_gamma   90.00
#
_symmetry.space_group_name_H-M   'P 1'
#
loop_
_entity.id
_entity.type
_entity.pdbx_description
1 polymer ?
#
loop_
_entity_poly.entity_id
_entity_poly.type
_entity_poly.pdbx_seq_one_letter_code
_entity_poly.pdbx_strand_id
1 'polypeptide(L)'
;MSEQELRTESECRAVLELCRSLFEMKLHDYGAAWRILRPESLTDQIYIKAERIRSIQTRGEAHIQEGIDAEFVGIVNYGIIGMIQLELGAVSRPDLNAAQALSLYDRFAEATLQLLLAKNHDYGEAWRNMRLSSMVDLIL
;
A
#
# COMPACT_ATOMS: atom_id res chain seq x y z
N MET A 1 1.71 -25.00 6.44
CA MET A 1 0.92 -23.77 6.60
C MET A 1 -0.45 -24.13 7.17
N SER A 2 -0.89 -23.43 8.21
CA SER A 2 -2.19 -23.70 8.84
C SER A 2 -3.33 -23.21 7.94
N GLU A 3 -4.55 -23.68 8.24
CA GLU A 3 -5.76 -23.21 7.55
C GLU A 3 -5.93 -21.70 7.70
N GLN A 4 -5.67 -21.18 8.89
CA GLN A 4 -5.73 -19.74 9.18
C GLN A 4 -4.71 -18.96 8.34
N GLU A 5 -3.48 -19.46 8.21
CA GLU A 5 -2.44 -18.83 7.42
C GLU A 5 -2.78 -18.84 5.93
N LEU A 6 -3.37 -19.92 5.43
CA LEU A 6 -3.83 -20.00 4.04
C LEU A 6 -4.94 -18.99 3.77
N ARG A 7 -5.83 -18.80 4.73
CA ARG A 7 -6.90 -17.81 4.65
C ARG A 7 -6.32 -16.39 4.61
N THR A 8 -5.33 -16.12 5.46
CA THR A 8 -4.65 -14.82 5.49
C THR A 8 -3.97 -14.53 4.15
N GLU A 9 -3.28 -15.52 3.58
CA GLU A 9 -2.67 -15.35 2.27
C GLU A 9 -3.71 -15.00 1.21
N SER A 10 -4.84 -15.72 1.19
CA SER A 10 -5.93 -15.46 0.24
C SER A 10 -6.48 -14.05 0.38
N GLU A 11 -6.70 -13.61 1.62
CA GLU A 11 -7.21 -12.26 1.91
C GLU A 11 -6.22 -11.18 1.48
N CYS A 12 -4.94 -11.37 1.77
CA CYS A 12 -3.89 -10.42 1.40
C CYS A 12 -3.74 -10.33 -0.12
N ARG A 13 -3.82 -11.46 -0.83
CA ARG A 13 -3.76 -11.44 -2.29
C ARG A 13 -4.95 -10.69 -2.88
N ALA A 14 -6.14 -10.84 -2.30
CA ALA A 14 -7.32 -10.11 -2.75
C ALA A 14 -7.15 -8.60 -2.56
N VAL A 15 -6.61 -8.17 -1.43
CA VAL A 15 -6.34 -6.75 -1.16
C VAL A 15 -5.29 -6.21 -2.13
N LEU A 16 -4.21 -6.94 -2.37
CA LEU A 16 -3.16 -6.52 -3.30
C LEU A 16 -3.68 -6.44 -4.74
N GLU A 17 -4.58 -7.33 -5.13
CA GLU A 17 -5.22 -7.27 -6.45
C GLU A 17 -6.05 -6.00 -6.59
N LEU A 18 -6.78 -5.62 -5.56
CA LEU A 18 -7.52 -4.36 -5.55
C LEU A 18 -6.58 -3.16 -5.69
N CYS A 19 -5.50 -3.15 -4.94
CA CYS A 19 -4.48 -2.09 -4.99
C CYS A 19 -3.85 -2.01 -6.39
N ARG A 20 -3.53 -3.17 -6.96
CA ARG A 20 -2.94 -3.26 -8.31
C ARG A 20 -3.88 -2.73 -9.38
N SER A 21 -5.16 -3.04 -9.27
CA SER A 21 -6.17 -2.57 -10.23
C SER A 21 -6.23 -1.04 -10.25
N LEU A 22 -6.19 -0.41 -9.09
CA LEU A 22 -6.17 1.05 -8.99
C LEU A 22 -4.87 1.63 -9.55
N PHE A 23 -3.74 1.01 -9.23
CA PHE A 23 -2.44 1.42 -9.75
C PHE A 23 -2.42 1.37 -11.29
N GLU A 24 -2.90 0.27 -11.86
CA GLU A 24 -2.99 0.08 -13.31
C GLU A 24 -3.88 1.12 -13.98
N MET A 25 -5.02 1.43 -13.36
CA MET A 25 -5.93 2.44 -13.86
C MET A 25 -5.28 3.81 -13.92
N LYS A 26 -4.58 4.21 -12.84
CA LYS A 26 -3.86 5.48 -12.80
C LYS A 26 -2.68 5.50 -13.76
N LEU A 27 -2.01 4.38 -13.94
CA LEU A 27 -0.92 4.23 -14.89
C LEU A 27 -1.42 4.45 -16.33
N HIS A 28 -2.60 3.94 -16.65
CA HIS A 28 -3.24 4.17 -17.95
C HIS A 28 -3.55 5.65 -18.16
N ASP A 29 -4.06 6.34 -17.12
CA ASP A 29 -4.50 7.73 -17.23
C ASP A 29 -3.34 8.73 -17.22
N TYR A 30 -2.31 8.47 -16.42
CA TYR A 30 -1.24 9.45 -16.15
C TYR A 30 0.16 8.95 -16.48
N GLY A 31 0.30 7.70 -16.94
CA GLY A 31 1.61 7.09 -17.11
C GLY A 31 2.31 6.93 -15.75
N ALA A 32 3.61 6.67 -15.80
CA ALA A 32 4.42 6.53 -14.58
C ALA A 32 4.90 7.90 -14.08
N ALA A 33 3.97 8.84 -13.90
CA ALA A 33 4.27 10.21 -13.48
C ALA A 33 4.99 10.27 -12.12
N TRP A 34 4.78 9.28 -11.27
CA TRP A 34 5.41 9.18 -9.95
C TRP A 34 6.93 8.97 -10.01
N ARG A 35 7.49 8.67 -11.18
CA ARG A 35 8.94 8.49 -11.32
C ARG A 35 9.74 9.74 -10.98
N ILE A 36 9.13 10.91 -10.99
CA ILE A 36 9.79 12.16 -10.62
C ILE A 36 9.77 12.40 -9.10
N LEU A 37 9.04 11.61 -8.33
CA LEU A 37 8.88 11.86 -6.90
C LEU A 37 10.06 11.31 -6.10
N ARG A 38 10.56 12.16 -5.21
CA ARG A 38 11.62 11.78 -4.26
C ARG A 38 11.03 11.03 -3.08
N PRO A 39 11.84 10.25 -2.33
CA PRO A 39 11.35 9.52 -1.16
C PRO A 39 10.58 10.38 -0.15
N GLU A 40 11.05 11.60 0.13
CA GLU A 40 10.37 12.49 1.07
C GLU A 40 8.97 12.87 0.59
N SER A 41 8.78 13.04 -0.72
CA SER A 41 7.46 13.34 -1.28
C SER A 41 6.50 12.17 -1.12
N LEU A 42 6.99 10.95 -1.30
CA LEU A 42 6.19 9.73 -1.12
C LEU A 42 5.85 9.52 0.35
N THR A 43 6.79 9.79 1.24
CA THR A 43 6.55 9.74 2.69
C THR A 43 5.42 10.70 3.07
N ASP A 44 5.45 11.91 2.52
CA ASP A 44 4.39 12.90 2.78
C ASP A 44 3.03 12.44 2.24
N GLN A 45 2.99 11.77 1.09
CA GLN A 45 1.73 11.23 0.58
C GLN A 45 1.15 10.16 1.50
N ILE A 46 1.99 9.30 2.04
CA ILE A 46 1.56 8.30 3.02
C ILE A 46 1.10 8.98 4.31
N TYR A 47 1.85 9.97 4.77
CA TYR A 47 1.53 10.73 5.98
C TYR A 47 0.15 11.39 5.89
N ILE A 48 -0.15 12.11 4.81
CA ILE A 48 -1.44 12.81 4.72
C ILE A 48 -2.62 11.85 4.66
N LYS A 49 -2.44 10.67 4.06
CA LYS A 49 -3.49 9.65 4.02
C LYS A 49 -3.72 9.04 5.40
N ALA A 50 -2.67 8.72 6.13
CA ALA A 50 -2.77 8.20 7.48
C ALA A 50 -3.38 9.24 8.43
N GLU A 51 -2.99 10.50 8.29
CA GLU A 51 -3.55 11.60 9.08
C GLU A 51 -5.03 11.78 8.80
N ARG A 52 -5.44 11.65 7.54
CA ARG A 52 -6.86 11.73 7.18
C ARG A 52 -7.65 10.59 7.82
N ILE A 53 -7.11 9.37 7.82
CA ILE A 53 -7.77 8.23 8.49
C ILE A 53 -7.95 8.52 9.98
N ARG A 54 -6.90 8.99 10.65
CA ARG A 54 -6.95 9.35 12.07
C ARG A 54 -8.04 10.40 12.33
N SER A 55 -8.08 11.45 11.51
CA SER A 55 -9.06 12.52 11.64
C SER A 55 -10.49 12.01 11.49
N ILE A 56 -10.71 11.12 10.51
CA ILE A 56 -12.01 10.50 10.26
C ILE A 56 -12.43 9.61 11.43
N GLN A 57 -11.53 8.78 11.94
CA GLN A 57 -11.81 7.90 13.08
C GLN A 57 -12.17 8.72 14.33
N THR A 58 -11.50 9.84 14.54
CA THR A 58 -11.71 10.70 15.68
C THR A 58 -13.08 11.37 15.63
N ARG A 59 -13.57 11.74 14.44
CA ARG A 59 -14.89 12.38 14.28
C ARG A 59 -16.04 11.41 14.49
N GLY A 60 -15.83 10.11 14.27
CA GLY A 60 -16.86 9.09 14.47
C GLY A 60 -18.02 9.14 13.47
N GLU A 61 -17.81 9.70 12.28
CA GLU A 61 -18.85 9.79 11.25
C GLU A 61 -18.94 8.47 10.46
N ALA A 62 -20.14 7.91 10.37
CA ALA A 62 -20.36 6.59 9.83
C ALA A 62 -20.16 6.45 8.31
N HIS A 63 -20.43 7.50 7.53
CA HIS A 63 -20.32 7.46 6.07
C HIS A 63 -18.86 7.43 5.58
N ILE A 64 -17.94 7.45 6.50
CA ILE A 64 -16.50 7.62 6.26
C ILE A 64 -15.78 6.29 5.96
N GLN A 65 -16.42 5.14 6.16
CA GLN A 65 -15.82 3.83 5.90
C GLN A 65 -15.26 3.72 4.49
N GLU A 66 -15.98 4.19 3.48
CA GLU A 66 -15.52 4.16 2.09
C GLU A 66 -14.25 4.99 1.90
N GLY A 67 -14.18 6.15 2.55
CA GLY A 67 -13.00 7.01 2.49
C GLY A 67 -11.76 6.37 3.13
N ILE A 68 -11.94 5.64 4.23
CA ILE A 68 -10.85 4.94 4.93
C ILE A 68 -10.25 3.87 4.03
N ASP A 69 -11.09 3.06 3.38
CA ASP A 69 -10.61 1.99 2.49
C ASP A 69 -9.77 2.56 1.35
N ALA A 70 -10.23 3.62 0.72
CA ALA A 70 -9.50 4.29 -0.37
C ALA A 70 -8.14 4.83 0.12
N GLU A 71 -8.10 5.38 1.33
CA GLU A 71 -6.86 5.90 1.90
C GLU A 71 -5.85 4.79 2.18
N PHE A 72 -6.29 3.63 2.69
CA PHE A 72 -5.41 2.49 2.91
C PHE A 72 -4.85 1.95 1.59
N VAL A 73 -5.68 1.86 0.54
CA VAL A 73 -5.20 1.46 -0.78
C VAL A 73 -4.11 2.41 -1.27
N GLY A 74 -4.33 3.72 -1.09
CA GLY A 74 -3.33 4.72 -1.43
C GLY A 74 -2.03 4.56 -0.67
N ILE A 75 -2.10 4.26 0.63
CA ILE A 75 -0.91 4.02 1.46
C ILE A 75 -0.11 2.83 0.92
N VAL A 76 -0.79 1.72 0.59
CA VAL A 76 -0.13 0.54 0.03
C VAL A 76 0.56 0.90 -1.30
N ASN A 77 -0.14 1.57 -2.19
CA ASN A 77 0.39 1.92 -3.51
C ASN A 77 1.57 2.88 -3.42
N TYR A 78 1.48 3.92 -2.58
CA TYR A 78 2.61 4.82 -2.39
C TYR A 78 3.78 4.12 -1.69
N GLY A 79 3.52 3.14 -0.82
CA GLY A 79 4.57 2.32 -0.22
C GLY A 79 5.32 1.51 -1.27
N ILE A 80 4.60 0.88 -2.19
CA ILE A 80 5.21 0.10 -3.28
C ILE A 80 5.98 1.02 -4.23
N ILE A 81 5.39 2.15 -4.62
CA ILE A 81 6.06 3.17 -5.42
C ILE A 81 7.33 3.65 -4.72
N GLY A 82 7.25 3.83 -3.40
CA GLY A 82 8.41 4.24 -2.60
C GLY A 82 9.55 3.26 -2.69
N MET A 83 9.26 1.96 -2.64
CA MET A 83 10.28 0.92 -2.79
C MET A 83 10.90 0.96 -4.19
N ILE A 84 10.11 1.17 -5.23
CA ILE A 84 10.61 1.31 -6.59
C ILE A 84 11.57 2.51 -6.67
N GLN A 85 11.15 3.64 -6.13
CA GLN A 85 11.94 4.88 -6.18
C GLN A 85 13.23 4.78 -5.37
N LEU A 86 13.23 4.05 -4.26
CA LEU A 86 14.46 3.82 -3.49
C LEU A 86 15.46 2.97 -4.29
N GLU A 87 14.99 2.04 -5.10
CA GLU A 87 15.87 1.22 -5.92
C GLU A 87 16.38 1.96 -7.15
N LEU A 88 15.49 2.65 -7.87
CA LEU A 88 15.81 3.28 -9.17
C LEU A 88 16.30 4.73 -9.06
N GLY A 89 15.95 5.41 -8.00
CA GLY A 89 16.19 6.84 -7.86
C GLY A 89 15.16 7.68 -8.62
N ALA A 90 14.84 8.86 -8.10
CA ALA A 90 13.94 9.79 -8.77
C ALA A 90 14.60 10.38 -10.02
N VAL A 91 13.80 10.65 -11.04
CA VAL A 91 14.28 11.16 -12.33
C VAL A 91 13.57 12.48 -12.67
N SER A 92 14.09 13.23 -13.64
CA SER A 92 13.51 14.52 -14.03
C SER A 92 12.27 14.37 -14.91
N ARG A 93 12.12 13.23 -15.58
CA ARG A 93 10.97 12.90 -16.44
C ARG A 93 10.59 11.46 -16.29
N PRO A 94 9.29 11.12 -16.43
CA PRO A 94 8.89 9.72 -16.46
C PRO A 94 9.65 8.95 -17.56
N ASP A 95 10.18 7.79 -17.19
CA ASP A 95 11.06 6.99 -18.06
C ASP A 95 10.64 5.53 -18.17
N LEU A 96 9.45 5.18 -17.64
CA LEU A 96 8.93 3.81 -17.68
C LEU A 96 7.63 3.77 -18.48
N ASN A 97 7.50 2.75 -19.34
CA ASN A 97 6.20 2.47 -19.95
C ASN A 97 5.33 1.67 -18.97
N ALA A 98 4.07 1.44 -19.36
CA ALA A 98 3.10 0.76 -18.48
C ALA A 98 3.56 -0.66 -18.12
N ALA A 99 4.08 -1.42 -19.09
CA ALA A 99 4.52 -2.79 -18.85
C ALA A 99 5.69 -2.85 -17.86
N GLN A 100 6.64 -1.94 -18.00
CA GLN A 100 7.80 -1.84 -17.10
C GLN A 100 7.36 -1.46 -15.68
N ALA A 101 6.45 -0.48 -15.56
CA ALA A 101 5.96 -0.03 -14.27
C ALA A 101 5.16 -1.14 -13.56
N LEU A 102 4.32 -1.87 -14.28
CA LEU A 102 3.56 -2.99 -13.71
C LEU A 102 4.47 -4.13 -13.27
N SER A 103 5.50 -4.43 -14.06
CA SER A 103 6.47 -5.47 -13.69
C SER A 103 7.18 -5.13 -12.39
N LEU A 104 7.59 -3.88 -12.22
CA LEU A 104 8.21 -3.42 -10.97
C LEU A 104 7.23 -3.45 -9.80
N TYR A 105 6.02 -3.00 -10.03
CA TYR A 105 4.96 -3.06 -9.01
C TYR A 105 4.76 -4.50 -8.53
N ASP A 106 4.59 -5.44 -9.45
CA ASP A 106 4.34 -6.85 -9.13
C ASP A 106 5.50 -7.47 -8.35
N ARG A 107 6.74 -7.13 -8.70
CA ARG A 107 7.92 -7.62 -8.01
C ARG A 107 7.94 -7.17 -6.55
N PHE A 108 7.70 -5.90 -6.29
CA PHE A 108 7.72 -5.36 -4.93
C PHE A 108 6.49 -5.77 -4.13
N ALA A 109 5.33 -5.86 -4.78
CA ALA A 109 4.11 -6.35 -4.12
C ALA A 109 4.28 -7.80 -3.65
N GLU A 110 4.82 -8.67 -4.50
CA GLU A 110 5.04 -10.07 -4.12
C GLU A 110 6.09 -10.20 -3.01
N ALA A 111 7.17 -9.42 -3.08
CA ALA A 111 8.18 -9.41 -2.01
C ALA A 111 7.58 -8.96 -0.68
N THR A 112 6.72 -7.95 -0.72
CA THR A 112 6.01 -7.45 0.46
C THR A 112 5.09 -8.53 1.04
N LEU A 113 4.36 -9.22 0.17
CA LEU A 113 3.46 -10.30 0.61
C LEU A 113 4.23 -11.43 1.27
N GLN A 114 5.35 -11.85 0.67
CA GLN A 114 6.17 -12.93 1.25
C GLN A 114 6.70 -12.56 2.62
N LEU A 115 7.15 -11.32 2.80
CA LEU A 115 7.60 -10.83 4.11
C LEU A 115 6.46 -10.80 5.11
N LEU A 116 5.29 -10.34 4.69
CA LEU A 116 4.08 -10.31 5.53
C LEU A 116 3.72 -11.72 6.01
N LEU A 117 3.72 -12.68 5.10
CA LEU A 117 3.37 -14.07 5.44
C LEU A 117 4.36 -14.68 6.40
N ALA A 118 5.66 -14.41 6.22
CA ALA A 118 6.70 -14.89 7.13
C ALA A 118 6.52 -14.31 8.54
N LYS A 119 6.27 -13.00 8.62
CA LYS A 119 6.02 -12.34 9.91
C LYS A 119 4.72 -12.81 10.54
N ASN A 120 3.68 -13.00 9.74
CA ASN A 120 2.40 -13.49 10.22
C ASN A 120 2.54 -14.87 10.87
N HIS A 121 3.35 -15.75 10.26
CA HIS A 121 3.63 -17.06 10.83
C HIS A 121 4.26 -16.94 12.22
N ASP A 122 5.26 -16.07 12.37
CA ASP A 122 5.96 -15.87 13.63
C ASP A 122 5.08 -15.27 14.72
N TYR A 123 4.20 -14.35 14.34
CA TYR A 123 3.32 -13.66 15.30
C TYR A 123 1.99 -14.38 15.54
N GLY A 124 1.73 -15.47 14.84
CA GLY A 124 0.52 -16.29 15.06
C GLY A 124 -0.77 -15.51 14.85
N GLU A 125 -0.84 -14.63 13.86
CA GLU A 125 -2.05 -13.84 13.53
C GLU A 125 -2.44 -12.81 14.60
N ALA A 126 -1.53 -12.45 15.50
CA ALA A 126 -1.84 -11.56 16.62
C ALA A 126 -2.37 -10.18 16.17
N TRP A 127 -1.96 -9.71 15.00
CA TRP A 127 -2.40 -8.43 14.45
C TRP A 127 -3.92 -8.34 14.26
N ARG A 128 -4.62 -9.49 14.15
CA ARG A 128 -6.07 -9.48 13.98
C ARG A 128 -6.81 -8.90 15.19
N ASN A 129 -6.15 -8.89 16.35
CA ASN A 129 -6.72 -8.33 17.57
C ASN A 129 -6.33 -6.88 17.81
N MET A 130 -5.54 -6.29 16.90
CA MET A 130 -5.15 -4.89 17.02
C MET A 130 -6.29 -3.98 16.58
N ARG A 131 -6.38 -2.83 17.24
CA ARG A 131 -7.30 -1.77 16.80
C ARG A 131 -6.76 -1.12 15.53
N LEU A 132 -7.67 -0.74 14.64
CA LEU A 132 -7.30 -0.03 13.42
C LEU A 132 -6.56 1.28 13.75
N SER A 133 -7.00 1.98 14.82
CA SER A 133 -6.34 3.19 15.29
C SER A 133 -4.89 2.96 15.68
N SER A 134 -4.59 1.80 16.29
CA SER A 134 -3.20 1.44 16.65
C SER A 134 -2.35 1.19 15.42
N MET A 135 -2.91 0.59 14.38
CA MET A 135 -2.21 0.38 13.11
C MET A 135 -1.87 1.71 12.44
N VAL A 136 -2.82 2.66 12.47
CA VAL A 136 -2.59 4.01 11.92
C VAL A 136 -1.48 4.72 12.69
N ASP A 137 -1.46 4.58 14.01
CA ASP A 137 -0.40 5.16 14.85
C ASP A 137 0.99 4.65 14.45
N LEU A 138 1.08 3.36 14.10
CA LEU A 138 2.36 2.77 13.66
C LEU A 138 2.83 3.32 12.31
N ILE A 139 1.91 3.70 11.44
CA ILE A 139 2.24 4.32 10.15
C ILE A 139 2.73 5.75 10.38
N LEU A 140 2.08 6.47 11.27
CA LEU A 140 2.45 7.84 11.62
C LEU A 140 3.69 7.89 12.51
#